data_8cbe7322812b2c0b1285f21ef6ba2f30
#
_entry.id   8cbe7322812b2c0b1285f21ef6ba2f30
#
_cell.length_a   1.000
_cell.length_b   1.000
_cell.length_c   1.000
_cell.angle_alpha   90.00
_cell.angle_beta   90.00
_cell.angle_gamma   90.00
#
_symmetry.space_group_name_H-M   'P 1'
#
loop_
_entity.id
_entity.type
_entity.pdbx_description
1 polymer ?
#
loop_
_entity_poly.entity_id
_entity_poly.type
_entity_poly.pdbx_seq_one_letter_code
_entity_poly.pdbx_strand_id
1 'polypeptide(L)'
;MNHYIVVATFKPGTHMPDVFAVVAEEQARVAELEAEGRVGAIYLATARRTVFLEVFADTDEDAVATAQSLPMSQWWDLDVFALNAPVAPAAAQ
;
A
#
# COMPACT_ATOMS: atom_id res chain seq x y z
N MET A 1 4.32 -13.75 -8.89
CA MET A 1 4.18 -12.94 -7.67
C MET A 1 2.76 -13.04 -7.16
N ASN A 2 2.62 -12.96 -5.86
CA ASN A 2 1.30 -12.94 -5.23
C ASN A 2 0.78 -11.50 -5.17
N HIS A 3 -0.52 -11.40 -4.98
CA HIS A 3 -1.24 -10.12 -4.96
C HIS A 3 -1.65 -9.80 -3.53
N TYR A 4 -1.36 -8.58 -3.09
CA TYR A 4 -1.64 -8.13 -1.74
C TYR A 4 -2.33 -6.77 -1.75
N ILE A 5 -3.14 -6.52 -0.72
CA ILE A 5 -3.52 -5.17 -0.34
C ILE A 5 -2.83 -4.86 0.98
N VAL A 6 -2.10 -3.76 1.01
CA VAL A 6 -1.52 -3.23 2.24
C VAL A 6 -2.34 -2.02 2.66
N VAL A 7 -2.89 -2.07 3.85
CA VAL A 7 -3.67 -0.96 4.41
C VAL A 7 -2.75 -0.16 5.31
N ALA A 8 -2.52 1.08 4.94
CA ALA A 8 -1.64 1.99 5.65
C ALA A 8 -2.48 3.07 6.34
N THR A 9 -2.51 3.05 7.66
CA THR A 9 -3.27 4.03 8.45
C THR A 9 -2.29 4.97 9.14
N PHE A 10 -2.49 6.27 8.99
CA PHE A 10 -1.65 7.24 9.69
C PHE A 10 -1.87 7.12 11.20
N LYS A 11 -0.76 7.05 11.93
CA LYS A 11 -0.79 6.95 13.39
C LYS A 11 -1.45 8.18 14.00
N PRO A 12 -2.16 8.04 15.12
CA PRO A 12 -2.70 9.18 15.83
C PRO A 12 -1.59 10.18 16.17
N GLY A 13 -1.90 11.47 16.04
CA GLY A 13 -0.93 12.51 16.32
C GLY A 13 0.07 12.81 15.21
N THR A 14 -0.07 12.16 14.06
CA THR A 14 0.77 12.46 12.90
C THR A 14 0.64 13.94 12.51
N HIS A 15 1.78 14.62 12.42
CA HIS A 15 1.84 16.03 12.03
C HIS A 15 1.81 16.13 10.51
N MET A 16 0.64 16.44 9.96
CA MET A 16 0.44 16.40 8.50
C MET A 16 1.38 17.31 7.69
N PRO A 17 1.78 18.50 8.15
CA PRO A 17 2.79 19.26 7.42
C PRO A 17 4.09 18.51 7.16
N ASP A 18 4.52 17.64 8.08
CA ASP A 18 5.71 16.81 7.88
C ASP A 18 5.47 15.78 6.77
N VAL A 19 4.26 15.22 6.71
CA VAL A 19 3.86 14.28 5.65
C VAL A 19 3.89 15.00 4.30
N PHE A 20 3.30 16.18 4.22
CA PHE A 20 3.29 16.95 2.97
C PHE A 20 4.69 17.34 2.50
N ALA A 21 5.63 17.49 3.42
CA ALA A 21 7.00 17.83 3.08
C ALA A 21 7.72 16.73 2.29
N VAL A 22 7.25 15.48 2.37
CA VAL A 22 7.88 14.36 1.66
C VAL A 22 7.06 13.85 0.46
N VAL A 23 6.03 14.60 0.04
CA VAL A 23 5.15 14.18 -1.08
C VAL A 23 5.95 13.92 -2.36
N ALA A 24 6.92 14.78 -2.67
CA ALA A 24 7.71 14.61 -3.90
C ALA A 24 8.54 13.32 -3.86
N GLU A 25 9.17 13.02 -2.74
CA GLU A 25 9.93 11.78 -2.56
C GLU A 25 9.01 10.57 -2.58
N GLU A 26 7.83 10.70 -1.97
CA GLU A 26 6.82 9.64 -1.97
C GLU A 26 6.40 9.30 -3.40
N GLN A 27 6.05 10.32 -4.19
CA GLN A 27 5.62 10.13 -5.57
C GLN A 27 6.74 9.54 -6.44
N ALA A 28 7.97 9.96 -6.23
CA ALA A 28 9.12 9.41 -6.96
C ALA A 28 9.31 7.92 -6.63
N ARG A 29 9.17 7.55 -5.36
CA ARG A 29 9.33 6.15 -4.96
C ARG A 29 8.18 5.29 -5.48
N VAL A 30 6.94 5.80 -5.46
CA VAL A 30 5.79 5.13 -6.04
C VAL A 30 6.04 4.85 -7.52
N ALA A 31 6.52 5.84 -8.27
CA ALA A 31 6.80 5.68 -9.70
C ALA A 31 7.85 4.58 -9.95
N GLU A 32 8.90 4.51 -9.12
CA GLU A 32 9.89 3.44 -9.21
C GLU A 32 9.26 2.07 -8.99
N LEU A 33 8.43 1.93 -7.96
CA LEU A 33 7.78 0.67 -7.63
C LEU A 33 6.78 0.25 -8.71
N GLU A 34 6.06 1.21 -9.28
CA GLU A 34 5.16 0.93 -10.40
C GLU A 34 5.92 0.45 -11.62
N ALA A 35 7.05 1.08 -11.95
CA ALA A 35 7.89 0.68 -13.07
C ALA A 35 8.47 -0.72 -12.87
N GLU A 36 8.73 -1.12 -11.64
CA GLU A 36 9.21 -2.47 -11.31
C GLU A 36 8.08 -3.50 -11.23
N GLY A 37 6.82 -3.09 -11.37
CA GLY A 37 5.68 -3.99 -11.25
C GLY A 37 5.39 -4.44 -9.82
N ARG A 38 5.88 -3.72 -8.82
CA ARG A 38 5.72 -4.07 -7.40
C ARG A 38 4.53 -3.39 -6.75
N VAL A 39 4.06 -2.29 -7.31
CA VAL A 39 2.89 -1.54 -6.85
C VAL A 39 1.96 -1.31 -8.02
N GLY A 40 0.68 -1.50 -7.80
CA GLY A 40 -0.37 -1.18 -8.76
C GLY A 40 -1.18 0.03 -8.33
N ALA A 41 -2.48 -0.15 -8.16
CA ALA A 41 -3.37 0.92 -7.77
C ALA A 41 -3.14 1.37 -6.33
N ILE A 42 -3.34 2.67 -6.10
CA ILE A 42 -3.29 3.26 -4.77
C ILE A 42 -4.59 4.03 -4.59
N TYR A 43 -5.27 3.80 -3.48
CA TYR A 43 -6.52 4.45 -3.16
C TYR A 43 -6.40 5.21 -1.84
N LEU A 44 -6.91 6.42 -1.80
CA LEU A 44 -6.88 7.27 -0.62
C LEU A 44 -8.27 7.35 0.00
N ALA A 45 -8.36 6.99 1.28
CA ALA A 45 -9.55 7.21 2.08
C ALA A 45 -9.22 8.31 3.09
N THR A 46 -9.20 9.56 2.62
CA THR A 46 -8.69 10.70 3.39
C THR A 46 -9.48 10.95 4.66
N ALA A 47 -10.79 10.75 4.63
CA ALA A 47 -11.64 10.92 5.82
C ALA A 47 -11.27 9.93 6.94
N ARG A 48 -10.67 8.80 6.60
CA ARG A 48 -10.25 7.77 7.55
C ARG A 48 -8.73 7.74 7.71
N ARG A 49 -8.02 8.70 7.11
CA ARG A 49 -6.56 8.82 7.15
C ARG A 49 -5.88 7.51 6.79
N THR A 50 -6.38 6.87 5.74
CA THR A 50 -5.98 5.52 5.33
C THR A 50 -5.63 5.50 3.85
N VAL A 51 -4.61 4.73 3.51
CA VAL A 51 -4.17 4.50 2.14
C VAL A 51 -4.23 3.01 1.88
N PHE A 52 -4.79 2.63 0.73
CA PHE A 52 -4.83 1.25 0.28
C PHE A 52 -3.83 1.09 -0.85
N LEU A 53 -2.84 0.21 -0.65
CA LEU A 53 -1.77 -0.02 -1.62
C LEU A 53 -1.94 -1.42 -2.22
N GLU A 54 -2.08 -1.48 -3.54
CA GLU A 54 -2.01 -2.75 -4.25
C GLU A 54 -0.55 -3.10 -4.45
N VAL A 55 -0.12 -4.24 -3.90
CA VAL A 55 1.29 -4.65 -3.91
C VAL A 55 1.42 -6.05 -4.49
N PHE A 56 2.45 -6.26 -5.30
CA PHE A 56 2.81 -7.56 -5.86
C PHE A 56 4.14 -7.98 -5.26
N ALA A 57 4.16 -9.13 -4.61
CA ALA A 57 5.34 -9.63 -3.90
C ALA A 57 5.26 -11.15 -3.79
N ASP A 58 6.35 -11.80 -3.40
CA ASP A 58 6.38 -13.24 -3.26
C ASP A 58 5.95 -13.70 -1.87
N THR A 59 6.10 -12.86 -0.86
CA THR A 59 5.75 -13.17 0.53
C THR A 59 5.08 -11.97 1.20
N ASP A 60 4.40 -12.22 2.32
CA ASP A 60 3.83 -11.16 3.15
C ASP A 60 4.91 -10.17 3.61
N GLU A 61 6.08 -10.68 3.99
CA GLU A 61 7.21 -9.87 4.45
C GLU A 61 7.69 -8.94 3.35
N ASP A 62 7.76 -9.43 2.13
CA ASP A 62 8.17 -8.61 0.97
C ASP A 62 7.13 -7.54 0.67
N ALA A 63 5.84 -7.86 0.82
CA ALA A 63 4.76 -6.88 0.62
C ALA A 63 4.87 -5.76 1.66
N VAL A 64 5.10 -6.10 2.92
CA VAL A 64 5.32 -5.13 3.99
C VAL A 64 6.56 -4.30 3.71
N ALA A 65 7.67 -4.94 3.31
CA ALA A 65 8.93 -4.24 3.01
C ALA A 65 8.75 -3.25 1.86
N THR A 66 7.95 -3.61 0.85
CA THR A 66 7.63 -2.71 -0.25
C THR A 66 6.92 -1.45 0.25
N ALA A 67 5.90 -1.61 1.10
CA ALA A 67 5.20 -0.48 1.70
C ALA A 67 6.13 0.35 2.60
N GLN A 68 6.98 -0.32 3.37
CA GLN A 68 7.92 0.35 4.26
C GLN A 68 9.01 1.12 3.53
N SER A 69 9.22 0.84 2.25
CA SER A 69 10.18 1.58 1.44
C SER A 69 9.67 2.96 1.04
N LEU A 70 8.40 3.24 1.27
CA LEU A 70 7.80 4.54 0.99
C LEU A 70 8.14 5.53 2.10
N PRO A 71 8.53 6.78 1.75
CA PRO A 71 8.85 7.80 2.76
C PRO A 71 7.77 8.03 3.81
N MET A 72 6.50 7.95 3.42
CA MET A 72 5.40 8.18 4.36
C MET A 72 5.19 7.03 5.34
N SER A 73 5.84 5.88 5.13
CA SER A 73 5.64 4.70 5.97
C SER A 73 6.04 4.92 7.44
N GLN A 74 6.90 5.89 7.70
CA GLN A 74 7.30 6.22 9.06
C GLN A 74 6.13 6.65 9.95
N TRP A 75 5.03 7.08 9.34
CA TRP A 75 3.83 7.50 10.06
C TRP A 75 2.68 6.50 9.98
N TRP A 76 2.91 5.32 9.40
CA TRP A 76 1.85 4.35 9.16
C TRP A 76 1.88 3.18 10.12
N ASP A 77 0.68 2.72 10.49
CA ASP A 77 0.45 1.35 10.91
C ASP A 77 0.03 0.57 9.67
N LEU A 78 0.59 -0.61 9.49
CA LEU A 78 0.38 -1.42 8.29
C LEU A 78 -0.36 -2.71 8.61
N ASP A 79 -1.38 -3.03 7.79
CA ASP A 79 -2.01 -4.34 7.75
C ASP A 79 -1.85 -4.89 6.34
N VAL A 80 -1.44 -6.15 6.23
CA VAL A 80 -1.24 -6.79 4.93
C VAL A 80 -2.26 -7.91 4.74
N PHE A 81 -2.89 -7.92 3.57
CA PHE A 81 -3.88 -8.92 3.19
C PHE A 81 -3.45 -9.60 1.90
N ALA A 82 -3.18 -10.90 1.98
CA ALA A 82 -2.94 -11.70 0.78
C ALA A 82 -4.27 -11.91 0.07
N LEU A 83 -4.29 -11.65 -1.22
CA LEU A 83 -5.49 -11.77 -2.03
C LEU A 83 -5.44 -13.01 -2.89
N ASN A 84 -6.57 -13.69 -2.98
CA ASN A 84 -6.75 -14.81 -3.88
C ASN A 84 -7.71 -14.41 -4.99
N ALA A 85 -7.54 -15.03 -6.15
CA ALA A 85 -8.52 -14.86 -7.21
C ALA A 85 -9.89 -15.32 -6.70
N PRO A 86 -10.97 -14.59 -7.05
CA PRO A 86 -12.31 -15.02 -6.66
C PRO A 86 -12.58 -16.41 -7.18
N VAL A 87 -13.15 -17.26 -6.31
CA VAL A 87 -13.66 -18.56 -6.76
C VAL A 87 -14.93 -18.32 -7.56
N ALA A 88 -14.97 -18.86 -8.77
CA ALA A 88 -16.19 -18.76 -9.57
C ALA A 88 -17.34 -19.38 -8.79
N PRO A 89 -18.44 -18.65 -8.53
CA PRO A 89 -19.54 -19.20 -7.78
C PRO A 89 -20.12 -20.42 -8.52
N ALA A 90 -20.26 -21.53 -7.82
CA ALA A 90 -20.86 -22.71 -8.40
C ALA A 90 -22.25 -22.40 -8.96
N ALA A 91 -22.96 -21.51 -8.29
CA ALA A 91 -24.29 -21.07 -8.71
C ALA A 91 -24.26 -20.24 -10.01
N ALA A 92 -23.13 -19.69 -10.37
CA ALA A 92 -22.99 -18.97 -11.62
C ALA A 92 -22.87 -19.88 -12.83
N GLN A 93 -22.81 -21.14 -12.57
CA GLN A 93 -22.66 -22.18 -13.59
C GLN A 93 -24.00 -22.72 -14.01
#